data_4a936e76efd06a458a976747683d116c
#
_entry.id   4a936e76efd06a458a976747683d116c
#
_cell.length_a   1.000
_cell.length_b   1.000
_cell.length_c   1.000
_cell.angle_alpha   90.00
_cell.angle_beta   90.00
_cell.angle_gamma   90.00
#
_symmetry.space_group_name_H-M   'P 1'
#
loop_
_entity.id
_entity.type
_entity.pdbx_description
1 polymer ?
#
loop_
_entity_poly.entity_id
_entity_poly.type
_entity_poly.pdbx_seq_one_letter_code
_entity_poly.pdbx_strand_id
1 'polypeptide(L)'
;NSIVSHGNDPLDALQGIEQFVYNLPQMITHPSYKELLSKRKGISDTAIIVSTGPSLTKQLPLLKKYANKATIFCADSSYPILAKHGIKPDYVLSLERIPLTSEFFNNDFGEFDKDIMFIVKSVTHPHTIKYLQKNNRAFILVSTYASFIQYLKLDYFGYFNMGKSVANMSYLLTEYLNYK
;
A
#
# COMPACT_ATOMS: atom_id res chain seq x y z
N ASN A 1 29.01 6.25 -6.09
CA ASN A 1 28.43 6.79 -7.35
C ASN A 1 28.17 5.70 -8.40
N SER A 2 28.94 4.58 -8.44
CA SER A 2 28.74 3.51 -9.41
C SER A 2 27.42 2.74 -9.21
N ILE A 3 26.96 2.56 -7.98
CA ILE A 3 25.69 1.86 -7.66
C ILE A 3 24.47 2.62 -8.22
N VAL A 4 24.52 3.95 -8.19
CA VAL A 4 23.43 4.80 -8.72
C VAL A 4 23.38 4.75 -10.25
N SER A 5 24.49 4.54 -10.92
CA SER A 5 24.59 4.50 -12.38
C SER A 5 24.17 3.15 -12.99
N HIS A 6 24.19 2.06 -12.22
CA HIS A 6 23.87 0.70 -12.72
C HIS A 6 22.39 0.29 -12.54
N GLY A 7 21.60 1.11 -11.83
CA GLY A 7 20.17 0.81 -11.60
C GLY A 7 19.93 -0.37 -10.66
N ASN A 8 18.75 -0.96 -10.75
CA ASN A 8 18.38 -2.14 -9.98
C ASN A 8 19.00 -3.41 -10.59
N ASP A 9 19.16 -4.45 -9.76
CA ASP A 9 19.53 -5.77 -10.22
C ASP A 9 18.57 -6.23 -11.35
N PRO A 10 19.07 -6.70 -12.51
CA PRO A 10 18.24 -7.18 -13.59
C PRO A 10 17.27 -8.30 -13.18
N LEU A 11 17.69 -9.17 -12.25
CA LEU A 11 16.82 -10.24 -11.72
C LEU A 11 15.67 -9.70 -10.89
N ASP A 12 15.91 -8.65 -10.10
CA ASP A 12 14.86 -7.95 -9.35
C ASP A 12 13.86 -7.24 -10.28
N ALA A 13 14.37 -6.66 -11.39
CA ALA A 13 13.53 -6.08 -12.42
C ALA A 13 12.66 -7.12 -13.13
N LEU A 14 13.23 -8.27 -13.49
CA LEU A 14 12.53 -9.39 -14.11
C LEU A 14 11.43 -9.93 -13.19
N GLN A 15 11.75 -10.16 -11.92
CA GLN A 15 10.78 -10.57 -10.91
C GLN A 15 9.60 -9.59 -10.81
N GLY A 16 9.90 -8.28 -10.87
CA GLY A 16 8.85 -7.25 -10.87
C GLY A 16 7.92 -7.34 -12.08
N ILE A 17 8.46 -7.65 -13.27
CA ILE A 17 7.66 -7.84 -14.49
C ILE A 17 6.81 -9.11 -14.38
N GLU A 18 7.37 -10.22 -13.95
CA GLU A 18 6.66 -11.49 -13.76
C GLU A 18 5.48 -11.32 -12.78
N GLN A 19 5.72 -10.68 -11.65
CA GLN A 19 4.68 -10.42 -10.64
C GLN A 19 3.62 -9.46 -11.18
N PHE A 20 4.01 -8.42 -11.93
CA PHE A 20 3.06 -7.54 -12.60
C PHE A 20 2.14 -8.31 -13.55
N VAL A 21 2.69 -9.16 -14.41
CA VAL A 21 1.90 -9.98 -15.35
C VAL A 21 0.97 -10.93 -14.59
N TYR A 22 1.45 -11.54 -13.51
CA TYR A 22 0.64 -12.42 -12.67
C TYR A 22 -0.53 -11.67 -12.01
N ASN A 23 -0.29 -10.46 -11.52
CA ASN A 23 -1.29 -9.66 -10.82
C ASN A 23 -2.22 -8.87 -11.77
N LEU A 24 -1.90 -8.79 -13.07
CA LEU A 24 -2.64 -8.01 -14.05
C LEU A 24 -4.14 -8.33 -14.11
N PRO A 25 -4.59 -9.61 -14.10
CA PRO A 25 -6.02 -9.93 -14.09
C PRO A 25 -6.76 -9.30 -12.90
N GLN A 26 -6.12 -9.28 -11.74
CA GLN A 26 -6.70 -8.65 -10.56
C GLN A 26 -6.78 -7.13 -10.70
N MET A 27 -5.75 -6.51 -11.28
CA MET A 27 -5.73 -5.07 -11.48
C MET A 27 -6.85 -4.60 -12.41
N ILE A 28 -7.11 -5.30 -13.51
CA ILE A 28 -8.12 -4.89 -14.51
C ILE A 28 -9.56 -5.23 -14.09
N THR A 29 -9.76 -6.12 -13.13
CA THR A 29 -11.09 -6.50 -12.62
C THR A 29 -11.52 -5.74 -11.38
N HIS A 30 -10.62 -4.99 -10.75
CA HIS A 30 -10.93 -4.13 -9.61
C HIS A 30 -11.30 -2.71 -10.06
N PRO A 31 -12.01 -1.95 -9.23
CA PRO A 31 -12.25 -0.54 -9.50
C PRO A 31 -10.97 0.23 -9.72
N SER A 32 -11.02 1.21 -10.61
CA SER A 32 -9.88 2.09 -10.86
C SER A 32 -9.48 2.82 -9.58
N TYR A 33 -8.19 2.92 -9.37
CA TYR A 33 -7.57 3.74 -8.33
C TYR A 33 -8.17 5.18 -8.28
N LYS A 34 -8.35 5.82 -9.43
CA LYS A 34 -8.94 7.15 -9.51
C LYS A 34 -10.37 7.20 -8.97
N GLU A 35 -11.15 6.17 -9.26
CA GLU A 35 -12.54 6.07 -8.80
C GLU A 35 -12.62 5.92 -7.28
N LEU A 36 -11.76 5.09 -6.70
CA LEU A 36 -11.74 4.87 -5.25
C LEU A 36 -11.18 6.07 -4.49
N LEU A 37 -10.17 6.74 -5.03
CA LEU A 37 -9.60 7.92 -4.40
C LEU A 37 -10.49 9.16 -4.50
N SER A 38 -11.43 9.21 -5.44
CA SER A 38 -12.45 10.27 -5.47
C SER A 38 -13.35 10.24 -4.22
N LYS A 39 -13.39 9.10 -3.52
CA LYS A 39 -14.15 8.89 -2.27
C LYS A 39 -13.20 8.94 -1.07
N ARG A 40 -12.44 10.03 -0.93
CA ARG A 40 -11.56 10.27 0.21
C ARG A 40 -12.26 9.95 1.54
N LYS A 41 -11.69 9.04 2.32
CA LYS A 41 -12.08 8.89 3.72
C LYS A 41 -11.52 10.08 4.49
N GLY A 42 -12.37 11.00 4.89
CA GLY A 42 -11.96 12.20 5.60
C GLY A 42 -12.67 12.33 6.93
N ILE A 43 -12.05 11.84 8.01
CA ILE A 43 -12.44 12.22 9.37
C ILE A 43 -11.97 13.66 9.64
N SER A 44 -10.81 14.04 9.09
CA SER A 44 -10.24 15.38 9.16
C SER A 44 -9.32 15.64 7.97
N ASP A 45 -8.82 16.86 7.84
CA ASP A 45 -7.79 17.21 6.85
C ASP A 45 -6.37 16.79 7.28
N THR A 46 -6.23 16.19 8.45
CA THR A 46 -4.96 15.75 8.99
C THR A 46 -4.73 14.28 8.67
N ALA A 47 -3.55 13.96 8.11
CA ALA A 47 -3.08 12.60 7.93
C ALA A 47 -1.98 12.25 8.93
N ILE A 48 -1.98 11.01 9.39
CA ILE A 48 -0.89 10.43 10.17
C ILE A 48 -0.30 9.27 9.38
N ILE A 49 0.98 9.36 9.06
CA ILE A 49 1.71 8.29 8.37
C ILE A 49 2.44 7.45 9.42
N VAL A 50 2.15 6.15 9.43
CA VAL A 50 2.73 5.19 10.37
C VAL A 50 3.64 4.23 9.63
N SER A 51 4.92 4.23 9.98
CA SER A 51 5.92 3.30 9.46
C SER A 51 6.60 2.57 10.62
N THR A 52 7.09 1.36 10.34
CA THR A 52 7.80 0.55 11.32
C THR A 52 9.18 1.14 11.62
N GLY A 53 9.43 1.41 12.88
CA GLY A 53 10.70 1.90 13.38
C GLY A 53 10.76 1.84 14.90
N PRO A 54 11.94 2.05 15.50
CA PRO A 54 12.14 1.94 16.96
C PRO A 54 11.25 2.91 17.77
N SER A 55 10.85 4.01 17.16
CA SER A 55 9.99 5.02 17.82
C SER A 55 8.52 4.63 17.84
N LEU A 56 8.06 3.73 16.96
CA LEU A 56 6.63 3.38 16.86
C LEU A 56 6.07 2.90 18.19
N THR A 57 6.76 1.98 18.87
CA THR A 57 6.31 1.45 20.16
C THR A 57 6.09 2.55 21.20
N LYS A 58 6.98 3.55 21.22
CA LYS A 58 6.85 4.70 22.14
C LYS A 58 5.70 5.64 21.77
N GLN A 59 5.33 5.68 20.49
CA GLN A 59 4.30 6.57 19.95
C GLN A 59 2.88 5.94 19.97
N LEU A 60 2.75 4.62 20.15
CA LEU A 60 1.46 3.93 20.12
C LEU A 60 0.42 4.53 21.08
N PRO A 61 0.74 4.90 22.35
CA PRO A 61 -0.25 5.52 23.23
C PRO A 61 -0.76 6.86 22.70
N LEU A 62 0.15 7.66 22.12
CA LEU A 62 -0.20 8.94 21.52
C LEU A 62 -1.03 8.76 20.26
N LEU A 63 -0.62 7.83 19.39
CA LEU A 63 -1.34 7.47 18.18
C LEU A 63 -2.76 7.01 18.49
N LYS A 64 -2.93 6.16 19.51
CA LYS A 64 -4.26 5.69 19.96
C LYS A 64 -5.16 6.85 20.41
N LYS A 65 -4.61 7.86 21.08
CA LYS A 65 -5.33 9.07 21.52
C LYS A 65 -5.86 9.90 20.35
N TYR A 66 -5.16 9.90 19.21
CA TYR A 66 -5.48 10.72 18.04
C TYR A 66 -6.06 9.94 16.86
N ALA A 67 -6.16 8.62 16.96
CA ALA A 67 -6.59 7.73 15.86
C ALA A 67 -7.97 8.09 15.29
N ASN A 68 -8.88 8.60 16.11
CA ASN A 68 -10.22 9.01 15.67
C ASN A 68 -10.31 10.48 15.22
N LYS A 69 -9.20 11.21 15.20
CA LYS A 69 -9.13 12.64 14.83
C LYS A 69 -8.35 12.89 13.55
N ALA A 70 -7.76 11.86 12.97
CA ALA A 70 -6.94 11.95 11.76
C ALA A 70 -7.13 10.70 10.89
N THR A 71 -6.85 10.82 9.61
CA THR A 71 -6.79 9.66 8.71
C THR A 71 -5.43 8.98 8.83
N ILE A 72 -5.42 7.68 9.09
CA ILE A 72 -4.20 6.91 9.32
C ILE A 72 -3.80 6.15 8.05
N PHE A 73 -2.62 6.45 7.56
CA PHE A 73 -1.94 5.71 6.49
C PHE A 73 -0.83 4.87 7.10
N CYS A 74 -0.83 3.57 6.87
CA CYS A 74 0.14 2.70 7.51
C CYS A 74 0.89 1.84 6.49
N ALA A 75 2.18 1.65 6.73
CA ALA A 75 2.99 0.69 5.98
C ALA A 75 2.56 -0.74 6.31
N ASP A 76 2.79 -1.66 5.36
CA ASP A 76 2.51 -3.09 5.48
C ASP A 76 3.02 -3.71 6.79
N SER A 77 4.30 -3.48 7.12
CA SER A 77 4.91 -3.99 8.34
C SER A 77 4.35 -3.38 9.64
N SER A 78 3.74 -2.20 9.56
CA SER A 78 3.10 -1.55 10.70
C SER A 78 1.68 -2.05 10.95
N TYR A 79 1.00 -2.58 9.93
CA TYR A 79 -0.39 -2.99 10.01
C TYR A 79 -0.67 -4.03 11.11
N PRO A 80 0.07 -5.18 11.20
CA PRO A 80 -0.17 -6.14 12.28
C PRO A 80 0.16 -5.58 13.67
N ILE A 81 1.08 -4.62 13.77
CA ILE A 81 1.39 -3.93 15.02
C ILE A 81 0.21 -3.08 15.45
N LEU A 82 -0.35 -2.28 14.55
CA LEU A 82 -1.51 -1.45 14.83
C LEU A 82 -2.74 -2.29 15.21
N ALA A 83 -2.98 -3.39 14.48
CA ALA A 83 -4.06 -4.33 14.79
C ALA A 83 -3.95 -4.89 16.21
N LYS A 84 -2.75 -5.34 16.61
CA LYS A 84 -2.49 -5.82 17.97
C LYS A 84 -2.80 -4.79 19.06
N HIS A 85 -2.66 -3.51 18.76
CA HIS A 85 -2.94 -2.43 19.71
C HIS A 85 -4.33 -1.80 19.57
N GLY A 86 -5.17 -2.36 18.69
CA GLY A 86 -6.54 -1.86 18.44
C GLY A 86 -6.56 -0.47 17.82
N ILE A 87 -5.55 -0.12 17.03
CA ILE A 87 -5.46 1.14 16.29
C ILE A 87 -5.78 0.84 14.84
N LYS A 88 -6.98 1.19 14.39
CA LYS A 88 -7.45 0.88 13.04
C LYS A 88 -6.91 1.91 12.05
N PRO A 89 -6.10 1.52 11.05
CA PRO A 89 -5.72 2.40 9.95
C PRO A 89 -6.88 2.56 8.96
N ASP A 90 -6.90 3.66 8.21
CA ASP A 90 -7.82 3.85 7.09
C ASP A 90 -7.25 3.27 5.81
N TYR A 91 -5.94 3.40 5.64
CA TYR A 91 -5.21 2.92 4.47
C TYR A 91 -3.98 2.10 4.88
N VAL A 92 -3.79 0.95 4.24
CA VAL A 92 -2.59 0.12 4.37
C VAL A 92 -1.91 0.04 3.01
N LEU A 93 -0.62 0.37 2.95
CA LEU A 93 0.13 0.44 1.71
C LEU A 93 1.22 -0.62 1.65
N SER A 94 1.40 -1.24 0.48
CA SER A 94 2.50 -2.20 0.23
C SER A 94 3.03 -2.07 -1.18
N LEU A 95 4.36 -2.22 -1.33
CA LEU A 95 5.03 -2.15 -2.63
C LEU A 95 6.10 -3.25 -2.83
N GLU A 96 6.32 -4.09 -1.82
CA GLU A 96 7.44 -5.02 -1.79
C GLU A 96 7.18 -6.30 -2.59
N ARG A 97 8.23 -6.75 -3.28
CA ARG A 97 8.20 -7.91 -4.19
C ARG A 97 8.56 -9.23 -3.53
N ILE A 98 9.16 -9.19 -2.35
CA ILE A 98 9.67 -10.40 -1.68
C ILE A 98 8.56 -11.16 -0.94
N PRO A 99 8.62 -12.50 -0.91
CA PRO A 99 7.61 -13.32 -0.23
C PRO A 99 7.45 -12.98 1.26
N LEU A 100 8.56 -12.63 1.93
CA LEU A 100 8.56 -12.33 3.36
C LEU A 100 7.60 -11.20 3.75
N THR A 101 7.48 -10.18 2.92
CA THR A 101 6.58 -9.05 3.19
C THR A 101 5.11 -9.41 3.02
N SER A 102 4.79 -10.44 2.23
CA SER A 102 3.42 -10.93 2.13
C SER A 102 2.90 -11.49 3.46
N GLU A 103 3.80 -11.98 4.33
CA GLU A 103 3.42 -12.54 5.64
C GLU A 103 2.82 -11.50 6.60
N PHE A 104 3.02 -10.20 6.36
CA PHE A 104 2.31 -9.16 7.10
C PHE A 104 0.79 -9.19 6.88
N PHE A 105 0.33 -9.85 5.82
CA PHE A 105 -1.08 -10.00 5.46
C PHE A 105 -1.63 -11.41 5.72
N ASN A 106 -0.75 -12.37 6.10
CA ASN A 106 -1.11 -13.74 6.46
C ASN A 106 -1.71 -13.80 7.87
N ASN A 107 -2.81 -13.10 8.06
CA ASN A 107 -3.54 -13.00 9.33
C ASN A 107 -5.01 -12.70 9.01
N ASP A 108 -5.87 -12.94 9.98
CA ASP A 108 -7.30 -12.60 9.91
C ASP A 108 -7.66 -11.83 11.18
N PHE A 109 -7.97 -10.55 11.03
CA PHE A 109 -8.41 -9.71 12.14
C PHE A 109 -9.93 -9.46 12.12
N GLY A 110 -10.67 -10.17 11.27
CA GLY A 110 -12.14 -10.14 11.24
C GLY A 110 -12.71 -8.74 11.03
N GLU A 111 -13.61 -8.32 11.91
CA GLU A 111 -14.27 -7.01 11.84
C GLU A 111 -13.30 -5.82 11.93
N PHE A 112 -12.09 -6.03 12.44
CA PHE A 112 -11.08 -4.97 12.45
C PHE A 112 -10.70 -4.53 11.04
N ASP A 113 -10.67 -5.46 10.09
CA ASP A 113 -10.28 -5.20 8.70
C ASP A 113 -11.36 -4.48 7.87
N LYS A 114 -12.58 -4.47 8.37
CA LYS A 114 -13.70 -3.82 7.70
C LYS A 114 -13.43 -2.33 7.52
N ASP A 115 -13.69 -1.81 6.33
CA ASP A 115 -13.47 -0.42 5.91
C ASP A 115 -12.00 0.01 5.80
N ILE A 116 -11.02 -0.86 6.02
CA ILE A 116 -9.63 -0.59 5.68
C ILE A 116 -9.46 -0.74 4.17
N MET A 117 -8.82 0.24 3.53
CA MET A 117 -8.43 0.15 2.12
C MET A 117 -6.97 -0.23 1.99
N PHE A 118 -6.71 -1.39 1.38
CA PHE A 118 -5.35 -1.85 1.08
C PHE A 118 -4.95 -1.36 -0.31
N ILE A 119 -3.88 -0.58 -0.39
CA ILE A 119 -3.34 -0.03 -1.64
C ILE A 119 -2.01 -0.72 -1.92
N VAL A 120 -2.01 -1.57 -2.93
CA VAL A 120 -0.94 -2.51 -3.21
C VAL A 120 -0.36 -2.23 -4.59
N LYS A 121 0.96 -2.17 -4.69
CA LYS A 121 1.61 -2.02 -5.99
C LYS A 121 1.45 -3.29 -6.82
N SER A 122 1.20 -3.16 -8.10
CA SER A 122 0.98 -4.30 -9.01
C SER A 122 2.17 -5.27 -9.13
N VAL A 123 3.34 -4.86 -8.68
CA VAL A 123 4.55 -5.68 -8.63
C VAL A 123 4.77 -6.40 -7.29
N THR A 124 3.84 -6.31 -6.34
CA THR A 124 3.96 -7.03 -5.05
C THR A 124 3.86 -8.53 -5.24
N HIS A 125 4.40 -9.26 -4.27
CA HIS A 125 4.36 -10.73 -4.31
C HIS A 125 2.92 -11.26 -4.40
N PRO A 126 2.62 -12.24 -5.24
CA PRO A 126 1.26 -12.78 -5.44
C PRO A 126 0.59 -13.28 -4.16
N HIS A 127 1.35 -13.74 -3.17
CA HIS A 127 0.79 -14.16 -1.87
C HIS A 127 0.10 -13.00 -1.13
N THR A 128 0.59 -11.75 -1.28
CA THR A 128 -0.09 -10.58 -0.73
C THR A 128 -1.53 -10.50 -1.21
N ILE A 129 -1.74 -10.64 -2.52
CA ILE A 129 -3.09 -10.61 -3.12
C ILE A 129 -3.94 -11.78 -2.61
N LYS A 130 -3.36 -12.99 -2.57
CA LYS A 130 -4.06 -14.17 -2.06
C LYS A 130 -4.52 -14.00 -0.61
N TYR A 131 -3.69 -13.43 0.25
CA TYR A 131 -4.05 -13.20 1.65
C TYR A 131 -5.13 -12.11 1.80
N LEU A 132 -5.06 -11.05 1.00
CA LEU A 132 -6.09 -10.02 1.00
C LEU A 132 -7.46 -10.60 0.55
N GLN A 133 -7.48 -11.40 -0.52
CA GLN A 133 -8.68 -12.07 -1.02
C GLN A 133 -9.24 -13.09 -0.02
N LYS A 134 -8.38 -13.94 0.55
CA LYS A 134 -8.77 -14.95 1.54
C LYS A 134 -9.53 -14.36 2.72
N ASN A 135 -9.15 -13.16 3.13
CA ASN A 135 -9.73 -12.48 4.30
C ASN A 135 -10.76 -11.40 3.91
N ASN A 136 -11.27 -11.42 2.67
CA ASN A 136 -12.27 -10.47 2.16
C ASN A 136 -11.92 -9.00 2.37
N ARG A 137 -10.64 -8.66 2.31
CA ARG A 137 -10.14 -7.29 2.47
C ARG A 137 -10.36 -6.47 1.20
N ALA A 138 -10.81 -5.23 1.36
CA ALA A 138 -10.95 -4.31 0.24
C ALA A 138 -9.57 -3.83 -0.21
N PHE A 139 -9.18 -4.09 -1.45
CA PHE A 139 -7.88 -3.67 -1.97
C PHE A 139 -7.95 -3.16 -3.40
N ILE A 140 -6.99 -2.35 -3.77
CA ILE A 140 -6.75 -1.90 -5.13
C ILE A 140 -5.29 -2.14 -5.51
N LEU A 141 -5.07 -2.44 -6.78
CA LEU A 141 -3.75 -2.53 -7.36
C LEU A 141 -3.43 -1.23 -8.10
N VAL A 142 -2.28 -0.66 -7.77
CA VAL A 142 -1.76 0.53 -8.44
C VAL A 142 -0.56 0.17 -9.30
N SER A 143 -0.55 0.68 -10.51
CA SER A 143 0.49 0.38 -11.47
C SER A 143 1.83 1.01 -11.09
N THR A 144 2.92 0.39 -11.53
CA THR A 144 4.25 0.99 -11.51
C THR A 144 4.49 1.78 -12.80
N TYR A 145 5.45 2.73 -12.76
CA TYR A 145 5.87 3.39 -14.00
C TYR A 145 6.68 2.43 -14.87
N ALA A 146 6.17 2.19 -16.06
CA ALA A 146 6.92 1.55 -17.12
C ALA A 146 6.32 1.98 -18.46
N SER A 147 7.16 2.20 -19.47
CA SER A 147 6.71 2.65 -20.79
C SER A 147 5.67 1.72 -21.41
N PHE A 148 5.79 0.41 -21.18
CA PHE A 148 4.85 -0.58 -21.72
C PHE A 148 3.45 -0.44 -21.08
N ILE A 149 3.34 0.02 -19.84
CA ILE A 149 2.05 0.26 -19.15
C ILE A 149 1.28 1.39 -19.84
N GLN A 150 1.98 2.46 -20.19
CA GLN A 150 1.39 3.56 -20.96
C GLN A 150 0.99 3.10 -22.36
N TYR A 151 1.84 2.31 -23.02
CA TYR A 151 1.54 1.72 -24.33
C TYR A 151 0.27 0.86 -24.31
N LEU A 152 0.09 0.06 -23.26
CA LEU A 152 -1.10 -0.78 -23.04
C LEU A 152 -2.29 -0.01 -22.46
N LYS A 153 -2.17 1.31 -22.23
CA LYS A 153 -3.20 2.17 -21.62
C LYS A 153 -3.67 1.69 -20.24
N LEU A 154 -2.79 1.05 -19.48
CA LEU A 154 -3.07 0.53 -18.14
C LEU A 154 -2.94 1.60 -17.05
N ASP A 155 -2.51 2.80 -17.39
CA ASP A 155 -2.47 3.97 -16.53
C ASP A 155 -3.86 4.39 -16.03
N TYR A 156 -4.93 3.99 -16.74
CA TYR A 156 -6.31 4.16 -16.28
C TYR A 156 -6.55 3.50 -14.91
N PHE A 157 -5.96 2.34 -14.65
CA PHE A 157 -6.12 1.60 -13.39
C PHE A 157 -5.31 2.19 -12.24
N GLY A 158 -4.60 3.25 -12.45
CA GLY A 158 -3.86 4.00 -11.48
C GLY A 158 -2.36 3.92 -11.69
N TYR A 159 -1.85 4.97 -12.29
CA TYR A 159 -0.44 5.28 -12.24
C TYR A 159 -0.20 6.27 -11.10
N PHE A 160 0.74 5.92 -10.24
CA PHE A 160 1.17 6.79 -9.18
C PHE A 160 2.70 6.70 -9.04
N ASN A 161 3.37 7.83 -9.10
CA ASN A 161 4.80 7.87 -8.82
C ASN A 161 5.00 7.71 -7.30
N MET A 162 5.17 6.48 -6.87
CA MET A 162 5.07 6.11 -5.46
C MET A 162 6.39 6.23 -4.67
N GLY A 163 7.42 6.83 -5.27
CA GLY A 163 8.73 6.87 -4.64
C GLY A 163 9.36 5.46 -4.50
N LYS A 164 10.40 5.37 -3.68
CA LYS A 164 11.22 4.16 -3.52
C LYS A 164 10.95 3.39 -2.22
N SER A 165 10.01 3.85 -1.38
CA SER A 165 9.63 3.18 -0.13
C SER A 165 8.14 3.30 0.17
N VAL A 166 7.62 2.42 1.03
CA VAL A 166 6.21 2.48 1.46
C VAL A 166 5.89 3.82 2.17
N ALA A 167 6.84 4.39 2.91
CA ALA A 167 6.66 5.68 3.55
C ALA A 167 6.51 6.82 2.52
N ASN A 168 7.35 6.81 1.46
CA ASN A 168 7.20 7.76 0.35
C ASN A 168 5.87 7.59 -0.37
N MET A 169 5.46 6.34 -0.60
CA MET A 169 4.16 6.03 -1.19
C MET A 169 3.02 6.61 -0.35
N SER A 170 3.08 6.45 0.96
CA SER A 170 2.08 6.99 1.89
C SER A 170 2.04 8.52 1.82
N TYR A 171 3.20 9.17 1.86
CA TYR A 171 3.30 10.63 1.77
C TYR A 171 2.70 11.17 0.47
N LEU A 172 3.10 10.62 -0.67
CA LEU A 172 2.57 11.06 -1.97
C LEU A 172 1.06 10.82 -2.09
N LEU A 173 0.55 9.75 -1.48
CA LEU A 173 -0.90 9.50 -1.46
C LEU A 173 -1.62 10.54 -0.59
N THR A 174 -1.05 10.94 0.56
CA THR A 174 -1.65 11.99 1.39
C THR A 174 -1.70 13.33 0.66
N GLU A 175 -0.64 13.70 -0.06
CA GLU A 175 -0.64 14.89 -0.93
C GLU A 175 -1.71 14.80 -2.02
N TYR A 176 -1.78 13.67 -2.73
CA TYR A 176 -2.77 13.47 -3.79
C TYR A 176 -4.19 13.60 -3.28
N LEU A 177 -4.46 13.16 -2.06
CA LEU A 177 -5.76 13.24 -1.40
C LEU A 177 -6.01 14.60 -0.69
N ASN A 178 -5.11 15.57 -0.83
CA ASN A 178 -5.18 16.88 -0.19
C ASN A 178 -5.30 16.84 1.34
N TYR A 179 -4.55 15.95 2.00
CA TYR A 179 -4.35 15.98 3.44
C TYR A 179 -3.25 16.97 3.82
N LYS A 180 -3.33 17.48 5.05
CA LYS A 180 -2.30 18.32 5.67
C LYS A 180 -1.49 17.54 6.69
#